data_74d157347bdc0607b268aa7466fccfb3
#
_entry.id   74d157347bdc0607b268aa7466fccfb3
#
_cell.length_a   1.000
_cell.length_b   1.000
_cell.length_c   1.000
_cell.angle_alpha   90.00
_cell.angle_beta   90.00
_cell.angle_gamma   90.00
#
_symmetry.space_group_name_H-M   'P 1'
#
loop_
_entity.id
_entity.type
_entity.pdbx_description
1 polymer ?
#
loop_
_entity_poly.entity_id
_entity_poly.type
_entity_poly.pdbx_seq_one_letter_code
_entity_poly.pdbx_strand_id
1 'polypeptide(L)'
;KEKSLEELFSQAESLLNKIEKNTLENEQRLKELDEQKQRINQDFQIVKHLTNFSFDLSDIGESTYTIIKAGKTTDLLSIQTETANIENLFLYSKQVGTKKKPEWILVLAVHISEKEKIEKICREKLVEFDLKHLTGSPADALKSLKKEIISAEKEKIEITSNLNDLSEKQLDDLLVLREEIQLQRVKKEISKNFGKTQSTYIIKGWVLEKKDDEFKNLVTSVSKDNIIYSSEKPSNNPDNPPTYLETPKWATSFATIVDMFATPKYDEINPTIFVGIFFILFFGFMLGDAGYGLVILFISLFGFLKLRKSSPFMKSWSFFGIWLGLTTTVVGFLTNSFFGDFVQRFINSDSPTLYNLTIMGVSLPIDGLRNPVVLLTIALILALIQLNVGIILGLCQSYRRKDYKSMVMQNGSWIPMQLGGGMLIGYFILDWKLNAIMLYSAVILTLLGVILLFIYTRGPVGFFSITGYVGDWLSYARLIALGLSTSGMALAINVVGELIIDMVPIIGVVLFVVIMILAHTANLLMQSLGAAIHSLRLQYIEFFNRFYEGGGRKFTPFKINRKYTKTATKTIE
;
A
#
# COMPACT_ATOMS: atom_id res chain seq x y z
N LYS A 1 13.60 -22.48 31.38
CA LYS A 1 12.71 -23.60 31.81
C LYS A 1 11.41 -23.43 31.04
N GLU A 2 10.97 -24.45 30.30
CA GLU A 2 9.62 -24.47 29.72
C GLU A 2 8.63 -24.51 30.89
N LYS A 3 7.80 -23.48 31.01
CA LYS A 3 6.73 -23.43 32.00
C LYS A 3 5.62 -24.39 31.58
N SER A 4 4.97 -25.04 32.56
CA SER A 4 3.82 -25.85 32.26
C SER A 4 2.68 -24.99 31.71
N LEU A 5 1.78 -25.59 30.95
CA LEU A 5 0.64 -24.86 30.35
C LEU A 5 -0.27 -24.26 31.42
N GLU A 6 -0.44 -24.97 32.54
CA GLU A 6 -1.23 -24.51 33.69
C GLU A 6 -0.59 -23.30 34.38
N GLU A 7 0.74 -23.30 34.55
CA GLU A 7 1.47 -22.15 35.09
C GLU A 7 1.36 -20.93 34.17
N LEU A 8 1.42 -21.10 32.83
CA LEU A 8 1.26 -20.02 31.88
C LEU A 8 -0.15 -19.41 31.91
N PHE A 9 -1.18 -20.24 32.01
CA PHE A 9 -2.57 -19.77 32.14
C PHE A 9 -2.79 -19.04 33.46
N SER A 10 -2.35 -19.63 34.58
CA SER A 10 -2.46 -18.97 35.89
C SER A 10 -1.76 -17.62 35.95
N GLN A 11 -0.57 -17.51 35.36
CA GLN A 11 0.14 -16.22 35.24
C GLN A 11 -0.60 -15.23 34.35
N ALA A 12 -1.17 -15.70 33.22
CA ALA A 12 -1.92 -14.85 32.32
C ALA A 12 -3.21 -14.33 32.96
N GLU A 13 -3.96 -15.19 33.68
CA GLU A 13 -5.17 -14.79 34.41
C GLU A 13 -4.86 -13.79 35.53
N SER A 14 -3.82 -14.03 36.31
CA SER A 14 -3.43 -13.11 37.39
C SER A 14 -3.02 -11.73 36.87
N LEU A 15 -2.27 -11.67 35.77
CA LEU A 15 -1.88 -10.43 35.09
C LEU A 15 -3.07 -9.73 34.43
N LEU A 16 -3.92 -10.47 33.73
CA LEU A 16 -5.12 -9.94 33.10
C LEU A 16 -6.08 -9.34 34.12
N ASN A 17 -6.40 -10.04 35.19
CA ASN A 17 -7.30 -9.55 36.24
C ASN A 17 -6.77 -8.27 36.91
N LYS A 18 -5.44 -8.18 37.11
CA LYS A 18 -4.82 -6.98 37.68
C LYS A 18 -4.89 -5.78 36.73
N ILE A 19 -4.68 -6.01 35.43
CA ILE A 19 -4.71 -4.95 34.41
C ILE A 19 -6.14 -4.53 34.11
N GLU A 20 -7.03 -5.50 33.91
CA GLU A 20 -8.41 -5.26 33.54
C GLU A 20 -9.15 -4.43 34.58
N LYS A 21 -8.99 -4.75 35.87
CA LYS A 21 -9.61 -3.97 36.93
C LYS A 21 -9.12 -2.50 36.90
N ASN A 22 -7.82 -2.27 36.83
CA ASN A 22 -7.24 -0.94 36.84
C ASN A 22 -7.56 -0.15 35.56
N THR A 23 -7.59 -0.80 34.41
CA THR A 23 -7.90 -0.12 33.14
C THR A 23 -9.37 0.22 33.00
N LEU A 24 -10.28 -0.68 33.39
CA LEU A 24 -11.73 -0.43 33.35
C LEU A 24 -12.13 0.71 34.28
N GLU A 25 -11.63 0.73 35.53
CA GLU A 25 -11.90 1.81 36.48
C GLU A 25 -11.41 3.17 35.95
N ASN A 26 -10.17 3.20 35.40
CA ASN A 26 -9.60 4.42 34.83
C ASN A 26 -10.33 4.88 33.55
N GLU A 27 -10.74 3.96 32.68
CA GLU A 27 -11.49 4.28 31.46
C GLU A 27 -12.88 4.85 31.77
N GLN A 28 -13.58 4.26 32.74
CA GLN A 28 -14.86 4.77 33.22
C GLN A 28 -14.68 6.18 33.79
N ARG A 29 -13.65 6.39 34.63
CA ARG A 29 -13.38 7.69 35.23
C ARG A 29 -13.02 8.76 34.20
N LEU A 30 -12.23 8.40 33.18
CA LEU A 30 -11.92 9.31 32.07
C LEU A 30 -13.17 9.73 31.31
N LYS A 31 -14.11 8.80 31.09
CA LYS A 31 -15.38 9.09 30.43
C LYS A 31 -16.25 10.02 31.26
N GLU A 32 -16.35 9.76 32.56
CA GLU A 32 -17.08 10.64 33.49
C GLU A 32 -16.49 12.06 33.52
N LEU A 33 -15.15 12.16 33.57
CA LEU A 33 -14.46 13.45 33.55
C LEU A 33 -14.69 14.21 32.23
N ASP A 34 -14.72 13.52 31.10
CA ASP A 34 -15.01 14.16 29.80
C ASP A 34 -16.47 14.65 29.73
N GLU A 35 -17.43 13.88 30.23
CA GLU A 35 -18.82 14.30 30.35
C GLU A 35 -18.99 15.49 31.30
N GLN A 36 -18.34 15.44 32.47
CA GLN A 36 -18.32 16.55 33.42
C GLN A 36 -17.72 17.81 32.81
N LYS A 37 -16.57 17.70 32.17
CA LYS A 37 -15.91 18.83 31.49
C LYS A 37 -16.79 19.43 30.41
N GLN A 38 -17.53 18.60 29.68
CA GLN A 38 -18.45 19.08 28.64
C GLN A 38 -19.59 19.88 29.23
N ARG A 39 -20.19 19.43 30.36
CA ARG A 39 -21.23 20.17 31.09
C ARG A 39 -20.67 21.48 31.66
N ILE A 40 -19.56 21.44 32.38
CA ILE A 40 -18.93 22.63 32.97
C ILE A 40 -18.59 23.66 31.88
N ASN A 41 -18.10 23.21 30.70
CA ASN A 41 -17.81 24.12 29.58
C ASN A 41 -19.10 24.78 29.03
N GLN A 42 -20.19 24.05 28.96
CA GLN A 42 -21.50 24.64 28.56
C GLN A 42 -21.92 25.71 29.54
N ASP A 43 -21.90 25.42 30.85
CA ASP A 43 -22.22 26.35 31.90
C ASP A 43 -21.29 27.57 31.90
N PHE A 44 -20.00 27.34 31.71
CA PHE A 44 -18.99 28.42 31.61
C PHE A 44 -19.31 29.39 30.45
N GLN A 45 -19.69 28.87 29.28
CA GLN A 45 -20.05 29.72 28.14
C GLN A 45 -21.33 30.53 28.43
N ILE A 46 -22.33 29.94 29.08
CA ILE A 46 -23.56 30.62 29.45
C ILE A 46 -23.26 31.71 30.48
N VAL A 47 -22.60 31.39 31.58
CA VAL A 47 -22.30 32.31 32.67
C VAL A 47 -21.38 33.46 32.21
N LYS A 48 -20.44 33.18 31.29
CA LYS A 48 -19.57 34.21 30.66
C LYS A 48 -20.39 35.33 30.00
N HIS A 49 -21.55 35.03 29.46
CA HIS A 49 -22.42 36.03 28.85
C HIS A 49 -23.28 36.77 29.87
N LEU A 50 -23.43 36.22 31.08
CA LEU A 50 -24.18 36.82 32.19
C LEU A 50 -23.32 37.68 33.13
N THR A 51 -22.00 37.78 32.91
CA THR A 51 -21.07 38.52 33.81
C THR A 51 -21.36 40.01 33.95
N ASN A 52 -22.09 40.61 33.03
CA ASN A 52 -22.45 42.03 33.07
C ASN A 52 -23.63 42.35 34.03
N PHE A 53 -24.14 41.32 34.68
CA PHE A 53 -25.28 41.44 35.59
C PHE A 53 -24.84 41.32 37.03
N SER A 54 -25.44 42.11 37.91
CA SER A 54 -25.18 42.12 39.35
C SER A 54 -26.33 41.47 40.14
N PHE A 55 -26.76 40.26 39.68
CA PHE A 55 -27.75 39.46 40.41
C PHE A 55 -27.08 38.11 40.83
N ASP A 56 -27.68 37.45 41.81
CA ASP A 56 -27.24 36.12 42.21
C ASP A 56 -27.87 35.10 41.28
N LEU A 57 -27.06 34.14 40.81
CA LEU A 57 -27.52 33.05 39.93
C LEU A 57 -28.59 32.17 40.61
N SER A 58 -28.58 32.11 41.94
CA SER A 58 -29.61 31.41 42.71
C SER A 58 -30.99 32.06 42.62
N ASP A 59 -31.07 33.35 42.22
CA ASP A 59 -32.31 34.07 42.05
C ASP A 59 -33.04 33.72 40.73
N ILE A 60 -32.35 32.98 39.82
CA ILE A 60 -32.97 32.48 38.58
C ILE A 60 -34.00 31.42 38.95
N GLY A 61 -35.26 31.73 38.77
CA GLY A 61 -36.37 30.87 39.10
C GLY A 61 -37.54 31.67 39.67
N GLU A 62 -38.32 31.03 40.53
CA GLU A 62 -39.41 31.64 41.26
C GLU A 62 -38.96 32.08 42.66
N SER A 63 -39.18 33.35 42.97
CA SER A 63 -39.07 33.94 44.30
C SER A 63 -40.47 34.34 44.79
N THR A 64 -40.59 34.80 46.06
CA THR A 64 -41.85 35.15 46.68
C THR A 64 -42.62 36.23 45.91
N TYR A 65 -41.95 37.14 45.22
CA TYR A 65 -42.59 38.28 44.52
C TYR A 65 -42.19 38.38 43.04
N THR A 66 -41.12 37.71 42.61
CA THR A 66 -40.58 37.86 41.26
C THR A 66 -40.20 36.51 40.64
N ILE A 67 -40.31 36.46 39.33
CA ILE A 67 -39.82 35.33 38.52
C ILE A 67 -38.71 35.85 37.61
N ILE A 68 -37.52 35.25 37.71
CA ILE A 68 -36.39 35.54 36.83
C ILE A 68 -36.16 34.35 35.92
N LYS A 69 -36.25 34.55 34.60
CA LYS A 69 -35.96 33.56 33.59
C LYS A 69 -34.78 34.01 32.74
N ALA A 70 -33.85 33.13 32.53
CA ALA A 70 -32.71 33.35 31.63
C ALA A 70 -32.65 32.28 30.56
N GLY A 71 -32.43 32.67 29.33
CA GLY A 71 -32.40 31.72 28.24
C GLY A 71 -31.89 32.31 26.93
N LYS A 72 -31.91 31.49 25.89
CA LYS A 72 -31.43 31.81 24.56
C LYS A 72 -32.59 31.79 23.57
N THR A 73 -32.63 32.80 22.66
CA THR A 73 -33.63 32.88 21.57
C THR A 73 -32.97 33.29 20.26
N THR A 74 -33.61 32.93 19.16
CA THR A 74 -33.27 33.40 17.80
C THR A 74 -34.21 34.51 17.34
N ASP A 75 -35.36 34.67 18.00
CA ASP A 75 -36.42 35.64 17.63
C ASP A 75 -36.68 36.63 18.76
N LEU A 76 -35.81 37.62 18.88
CA LEU A 76 -35.92 38.69 19.88
C LEU A 76 -37.12 39.57 19.64
N LEU A 77 -37.44 39.92 18.38
CA LEU A 77 -38.51 40.86 18.04
C LEU A 77 -39.88 40.33 18.44
N SER A 78 -40.15 39.06 18.24
CA SER A 78 -41.40 38.43 18.64
C SER A 78 -41.57 38.41 20.15
N ILE A 79 -40.52 38.17 20.93
CA ILE A 79 -40.58 38.22 22.39
C ILE A 79 -40.80 39.65 22.87
N GLN A 80 -40.14 40.66 22.29
CA GLN A 80 -40.33 42.06 22.65
C GLN A 80 -41.75 42.57 22.35
N THR A 81 -42.35 42.17 21.25
CA THR A 81 -43.73 42.58 20.90
C THR A 81 -44.79 41.96 21.83
N GLU A 82 -44.62 40.68 22.19
CA GLU A 82 -45.52 39.96 23.09
C GLU A 82 -45.38 40.39 24.55
N THR A 83 -44.19 40.82 24.94
CA THR A 83 -43.94 41.32 26.31
C THR A 83 -44.23 42.80 26.49
N ALA A 84 -44.45 43.56 25.41
CA ALA A 84 -44.71 45.01 25.45
C ALA A 84 -45.96 45.42 26.30
N ASN A 85 -46.93 44.50 26.45
CA ASN A 85 -48.16 44.74 27.21
C ASN A 85 -48.15 44.23 28.65
N ILE A 86 -46.96 43.80 29.16
CA ILE A 86 -46.82 43.29 30.52
C ILE A 86 -46.27 44.41 31.41
N GLU A 87 -47.05 44.79 32.41
CA GLU A 87 -46.65 45.81 33.39
C GLU A 87 -45.55 45.23 34.33
N ASN A 88 -44.56 46.06 34.69
CA ASN A 88 -43.46 45.69 35.58
C ASN A 88 -42.58 44.57 35.08
N LEU A 89 -42.36 44.49 33.77
CA LEU A 89 -41.36 43.57 33.14
C LEU A 89 -40.00 44.28 32.96
N PHE A 90 -38.97 43.64 33.40
CA PHE A 90 -37.60 44.00 33.06
C PHE A 90 -37.06 42.98 32.04
N LEU A 91 -36.68 43.45 30.85
CA LEU A 91 -36.13 42.63 29.78
C LEU A 91 -34.76 43.17 29.40
N TYR A 92 -33.78 42.33 29.54
CA TYR A 92 -32.43 42.60 29.02
C TYR A 92 -32.05 41.58 27.95
N SER A 93 -31.46 42.05 26.86
CA SER A 93 -31.04 41.22 25.74
C SER A 93 -29.61 41.53 25.33
N LYS A 94 -28.83 40.48 25.02
CA LYS A 94 -27.47 40.60 24.49
C LYS A 94 -27.29 39.68 23.30
N GLN A 95 -26.81 40.22 22.18
CA GLN A 95 -26.50 39.43 20.99
C GLN A 95 -25.19 38.63 21.18
N VAL A 96 -25.24 37.32 20.88
CA VAL A 96 -24.12 36.38 21.06
C VAL A 96 -23.76 35.68 19.76
N GLY A 97 -24.69 35.54 18.82
CA GLY A 97 -24.50 34.88 17.53
C GLY A 97 -23.77 35.73 16.50
N THR A 98 -23.32 35.09 15.40
CA THR A 98 -22.73 35.75 14.23
C THR A 98 -23.79 36.52 13.43
N LYS A 99 -23.37 37.55 12.68
CA LYS A 99 -24.29 38.36 11.84
C LYS A 99 -25.20 37.55 10.89
N LYS A 100 -24.81 36.31 10.53
CA LYS A 100 -25.58 35.39 9.66
C LYS A 100 -26.61 34.53 10.41
N LYS A 101 -26.42 34.31 11.74
CA LYS A 101 -27.37 33.63 12.63
C LYS A 101 -27.38 34.37 13.97
N PRO A 102 -28.20 35.41 14.11
CA PRO A 102 -28.25 36.15 15.35
C PRO A 102 -28.93 35.30 16.43
N GLU A 103 -28.20 35.08 17.52
CA GLU A 103 -28.71 34.43 18.72
C GLU A 103 -28.63 35.45 19.86
N TRP A 104 -29.66 35.48 20.68
CA TRP A 104 -29.78 36.45 21.76
C TRP A 104 -29.88 35.73 23.10
N ILE A 105 -29.14 36.20 24.07
CA ILE A 105 -29.34 35.82 25.47
C ILE A 105 -30.25 36.84 26.09
N LEU A 106 -31.32 36.34 26.73
CA LEU A 106 -32.34 37.11 27.37
C LEU A 106 -32.38 36.81 28.87
N VAL A 107 -32.52 37.84 29.66
CA VAL A 107 -32.88 37.76 31.07
C VAL A 107 -34.19 38.55 31.24
N LEU A 108 -35.21 37.86 31.76
CA LEU A 108 -36.53 38.37 31.99
C LEU A 108 -36.79 38.35 33.49
N ALA A 109 -37.16 39.49 34.09
CA ALA A 109 -37.61 39.56 35.47
C ALA A 109 -38.99 40.18 35.49
N VAL A 110 -39.97 39.53 36.13
CA VAL A 110 -41.36 39.94 36.15
C VAL A 110 -41.98 39.67 37.53
N HIS A 111 -43.01 40.41 37.88
CA HIS A 111 -43.80 40.18 39.10
C HIS A 111 -44.62 38.88 38.99
N ILE A 112 -44.78 38.14 40.09
CA ILE A 112 -45.42 36.84 40.15
C ILE A 112 -46.83 36.78 39.61
N SER A 113 -47.57 37.90 39.64
CA SER A 113 -48.93 38.01 39.10
C SER A 113 -49.05 37.73 37.60
N GLU A 114 -47.97 37.92 36.84
CA GLU A 114 -47.94 37.73 35.39
C GLU A 114 -47.26 36.41 34.98
N LYS A 115 -47.12 35.48 35.92
CA LYS A 115 -46.45 34.19 35.77
C LYS A 115 -46.90 33.39 34.55
N GLU A 116 -48.24 33.19 34.43
CA GLU A 116 -48.79 32.32 33.37
C GLU A 116 -48.52 32.87 31.97
N LYS A 117 -48.52 34.19 31.79
CA LYS A 117 -48.25 34.82 30.50
C LYS A 117 -46.75 34.62 30.10
N ILE A 118 -45.87 34.87 31.04
CA ILE A 118 -44.42 34.72 30.79
C ILE A 118 -44.04 33.26 30.58
N GLU A 119 -44.56 32.33 31.36
CA GLU A 119 -44.27 30.90 31.15
C GLU A 119 -44.68 30.41 29.78
N LYS A 120 -45.82 30.87 29.26
CA LYS A 120 -46.28 30.52 27.91
C LYS A 120 -45.30 31.02 26.85
N ILE A 121 -44.88 32.28 26.92
CA ILE A 121 -43.94 32.90 26.00
C ILE A 121 -42.57 32.19 26.07
N CYS A 122 -42.08 31.91 27.28
CA CYS A 122 -40.80 31.25 27.48
C CYS A 122 -40.79 29.81 26.94
N ARG A 123 -41.86 29.04 27.16
CA ARG A 123 -41.96 27.66 26.64
C ARG A 123 -41.94 27.58 25.11
N GLU A 124 -42.51 28.56 24.43
CA GLU A 124 -42.62 28.53 22.97
C GLU A 124 -41.40 29.11 22.27
N LYS A 125 -40.68 30.09 22.88
CA LYS A 125 -39.70 30.92 22.17
C LYS A 125 -38.32 31.05 22.85
N LEU A 126 -38.19 30.57 24.09
CA LEU A 126 -36.96 30.68 24.86
C LEU A 126 -36.42 29.29 25.24
N VAL A 127 -35.19 29.02 24.91
CA VAL A 127 -34.47 27.86 25.45
C VAL A 127 -33.89 28.27 26.80
N GLU A 128 -34.58 27.88 27.88
CA GLU A 128 -34.20 28.24 29.24
C GLU A 128 -32.86 27.60 29.63
N PHE A 129 -32.04 28.34 30.39
CA PHE A 129 -30.80 27.84 30.96
C PHE A 129 -31.10 27.22 32.33
N ASP A 130 -30.65 25.99 32.55
CA ASP A 130 -30.71 25.33 33.86
C ASP A 130 -29.43 25.67 34.66
N LEU A 131 -29.45 26.78 35.35
CA LEU A 131 -28.33 27.28 36.15
C LEU A 131 -28.59 27.15 37.67
N LYS A 132 -29.64 26.41 38.08
CA LYS A 132 -30.04 26.23 39.48
C LYS A 132 -28.96 25.60 40.39
N HIS A 133 -28.00 24.94 39.80
CA HIS A 133 -26.90 24.32 40.53
C HIS A 133 -25.74 25.29 40.81
N LEU A 134 -25.78 26.50 40.25
CA LEU A 134 -24.79 27.54 40.47
C LEU A 134 -25.30 28.58 41.46
N THR A 135 -24.48 29.00 42.39
CA THR A 135 -24.80 29.99 43.42
C THR A 135 -23.81 31.14 43.41
N GLY A 136 -24.24 32.31 43.80
CA GLY A 136 -23.40 33.48 43.88
C GLY A 136 -23.42 34.36 42.63
N SER A 137 -22.58 35.39 42.61
CA SER A 137 -22.50 36.29 41.46
C SER A 137 -21.97 35.56 40.20
N PRO A 138 -22.39 35.98 38.99
CA PRO A 138 -21.87 35.37 37.73
C PRO A 138 -20.33 35.40 37.62
N ALA A 139 -19.69 36.43 38.24
CA ALA A 139 -18.23 36.54 38.26
C ALA A 139 -17.56 35.48 39.15
N ASP A 140 -18.18 35.17 40.31
CA ASP A 140 -17.67 34.16 41.23
C ASP A 140 -17.95 32.75 40.72
N ALA A 141 -19.10 32.53 40.13
CA ALA A 141 -19.45 31.29 39.45
C ALA A 141 -18.47 30.97 38.28
N LEU A 142 -18.05 31.97 37.51
CA LEU A 142 -17.00 31.79 36.50
C LEU A 142 -15.65 31.38 37.07
N LYS A 143 -15.28 31.94 38.22
CA LYS A 143 -14.01 31.56 38.89
C LYS A 143 -14.07 30.10 39.40
N SER A 144 -15.24 29.70 39.98
CA SER A 144 -15.41 28.32 40.44
C SER A 144 -15.41 27.31 39.29
N LEU A 145 -16.18 27.56 38.22
CA LEU A 145 -16.20 26.70 37.02
C LEU A 145 -14.81 26.58 36.37
N LYS A 146 -14.04 27.69 36.33
CA LYS A 146 -12.68 27.65 35.81
C LYS A 146 -11.76 26.79 36.69
N LYS A 147 -11.90 26.85 38.02
CA LYS A 147 -11.16 25.97 38.92
C LYS A 147 -11.52 24.51 38.74
N GLU A 148 -12.82 24.20 38.53
CA GLU A 148 -13.31 22.85 38.28
C GLU A 148 -12.78 22.29 36.95
N ILE A 149 -12.75 23.09 35.90
CA ILE A 149 -12.13 22.69 34.61
C ILE A 149 -10.66 22.34 34.82
N ILE A 150 -9.91 23.19 35.51
CA ILE A 150 -8.48 22.96 35.76
C ILE A 150 -8.26 21.70 36.61
N SER A 151 -9.11 21.47 37.62
CA SER A 151 -9.00 20.26 38.47
C SER A 151 -9.32 18.98 37.68
N ALA A 152 -10.36 19.00 36.84
CA ALA A 152 -10.71 17.88 35.98
C ALA A 152 -9.62 17.59 34.92
N GLU A 153 -9.00 18.63 34.36
CA GLU A 153 -7.87 18.47 33.44
C GLU A 153 -6.65 17.85 34.15
N LYS A 154 -6.36 18.29 35.37
CA LYS A 154 -5.26 17.76 36.15
C LYS A 154 -5.45 16.28 36.48
N GLU A 155 -6.67 15.92 36.94
CA GLU A 155 -7.04 14.52 37.20
C GLU A 155 -6.94 13.66 35.93
N LYS A 156 -7.38 14.18 34.79
CA LYS A 156 -7.28 13.49 33.48
C LYS A 156 -5.82 13.23 33.09
N ILE A 157 -4.94 14.21 33.29
CA ILE A 157 -3.49 14.07 33.01
C ILE A 157 -2.88 13.01 33.94
N GLU A 158 -3.25 13.01 35.21
CA GLU A 158 -2.75 12.04 36.20
C GLU A 158 -3.17 10.61 35.85
N ILE A 159 -4.46 10.38 35.52
CA ILE A 159 -4.96 9.07 35.10
C ILE A 159 -4.26 8.62 33.81
N THR A 160 -4.09 9.52 32.85
CA THR A 160 -3.41 9.21 31.59
C THR A 160 -1.93 8.86 31.81
N SER A 161 -1.26 9.56 32.73
CA SER A 161 0.12 9.25 33.12
C SER A 161 0.20 7.87 33.78
N ASN A 162 -0.71 7.56 34.70
CA ASN A 162 -0.78 6.25 35.36
C ASN A 162 -1.03 5.10 34.36
N LEU A 163 -1.88 5.30 33.36
CA LEU A 163 -2.11 4.33 32.31
C LEU A 163 -0.87 4.14 31.41
N ASN A 164 -0.14 5.20 31.10
CA ASN A 164 1.10 5.12 30.35
C ASN A 164 2.18 4.37 31.15
N ASP A 165 2.33 4.63 32.43
CA ASP A 165 3.27 3.93 33.32
C ASP A 165 2.93 2.43 33.45
N LEU A 166 1.63 2.09 33.52
CA LEU A 166 1.17 0.71 33.48
C LEU A 166 1.50 0.04 32.16
N SER A 167 1.31 0.76 31.04
CA SER A 167 1.66 0.27 29.71
C SER A 167 3.16 0.00 29.58
N GLU A 168 4.01 0.94 29.99
CA GLU A 168 5.47 0.76 29.91
C GLU A 168 5.97 -0.41 30.78
N LYS A 169 5.38 -0.63 31.94
CA LYS A 169 5.83 -1.69 32.87
C LYS A 169 5.31 -3.09 32.53
N GLN A 170 4.12 -3.20 31.93
CA GLN A 170 3.44 -4.50 31.80
C GLN A 170 3.22 -4.93 30.34
N LEU A 171 3.39 -4.05 29.35
CA LEU A 171 3.18 -4.38 27.94
C LEU A 171 4.12 -5.49 27.46
N ASP A 172 5.40 -5.42 27.84
CA ASP A 172 6.38 -6.43 27.43
C ASP A 172 6.07 -7.81 28.02
N ASP A 173 5.66 -7.88 29.28
CA ASP A 173 5.28 -9.13 29.93
C ASP A 173 4.03 -9.73 29.29
N LEU A 174 3.04 -8.90 28.95
CA LEU A 174 1.84 -9.34 28.23
C LEU A 174 2.16 -9.87 26.84
N LEU A 175 3.04 -9.19 26.11
CA LEU A 175 3.44 -9.60 24.77
C LEU A 175 4.21 -10.92 24.81
N VAL A 176 5.08 -11.12 25.79
CA VAL A 176 5.81 -12.37 26.02
C VAL A 176 4.85 -13.51 26.36
N LEU A 177 3.93 -13.31 27.31
CA LEU A 177 2.93 -14.31 27.67
C LEU A 177 2.01 -14.67 26.51
N ARG A 178 1.54 -13.68 25.77
CA ARG A 178 0.74 -13.90 24.55
C ARG A 178 1.49 -14.75 23.54
N GLU A 179 2.76 -14.46 23.32
CA GLU A 179 3.60 -15.22 22.40
C GLU A 179 3.78 -16.67 22.85
N GLU A 180 4.06 -16.91 24.13
CA GLU A 180 4.22 -18.26 24.70
C GLU A 180 2.92 -19.07 24.61
N ILE A 181 1.77 -18.48 24.96
CA ILE A 181 0.46 -19.14 24.84
C ILE A 181 0.15 -19.47 23.38
N GLN A 182 0.43 -18.55 22.47
CA GLN A 182 0.23 -18.74 21.04
C GLN A 182 1.11 -19.88 20.50
N LEU A 183 2.36 -19.98 20.94
CA LEU A 183 3.26 -21.06 20.59
C LEU A 183 2.76 -22.42 21.08
N GLN A 184 2.27 -22.51 22.31
CA GLN A 184 1.69 -23.74 22.85
C GLN A 184 0.40 -24.14 22.13
N ARG A 185 -0.43 -23.15 21.76
CA ARG A 185 -1.61 -23.37 20.94
C ARG A 185 -1.26 -23.99 19.59
N VAL A 186 -0.29 -23.40 18.88
CA VAL A 186 0.17 -23.90 17.56
C VAL A 186 0.75 -25.30 17.68
N LYS A 187 1.53 -25.61 18.74
CA LYS A 187 2.04 -26.97 18.99
C LYS A 187 0.89 -27.99 19.19
N LYS A 188 -0.16 -27.64 19.92
CA LYS A 188 -1.32 -28.49 20.13
C LYS A 188 -2.21 -28.64 18.88
N GLU A 189 -2.39 -27.57 18.12
CA GLU A 189 -3.17 -27.62 16.89
C GLU A 189 -2.55 -28.56 15.85
N ILE A 190 -1.24 -28.56 15.72
CA ILE A 190 -0.54 -29.48 14.79
C ILE A 190 -0.70 -30.93 15.20
N SER A 191 -0.69 -31.22 16.50
CA SER A 191 -0.86 -32.62 16.96
C SER A 191 -2.19 -33.23 16.54
N LYS A 192 -3.22 -32.43 16.24
CA LYS A 192 -4.51 -32.91 15.70
C LYS A 192 -4.40 -33.50 14.29
N ASN A 193 -3.37 -33.11 13.55
CA ASN A 193 -3.13 -33.58 12.18
C ASN A 193 -2.30 -34.87 12.13
N PHE A 194 -1.89 -35.40 13.29
CA PHE A 194 -1.14 -36.63 13.38
C PHE A 194 -2.11 -37.83 13.39
N GLY A 195 -1.80 -38.85 12.61
CA GLY A 195 -2.46 -40.14 12.73
C GLY A 195 -2.11 -40.76 14.07
N LYS A 196 -3.11 -41.20 14.84
CA LYS A 196 -2.90 -41.85 16.14
C LYS A 196 -3.49 -43.25 16.11
N THR A 197 -2.69 -44.23 16.51
CA THR A 197 -3.15 -45.59 16.87
C THR A 197 -3.11 -45.73 18.38
N GLN A 198 -3.41 -46.93 18.92
CA GLN A 198 -3.37 -47.15 20.36
C GLN A 198 -1.98 -46.94 20.99
N SER A 199 -0.91 -47.22 20.24
CA SER A 199 0.48 -47.18 20.75
C SER A 199 1.44 -46.32 19.94
N THR A 200 1.05 -45.81 18.75
CA THR A 200 1.94 -45.07 17.85
C THR A 200 1.30 -43.83 17.27
N TYR A 201 2.17 -42.87 16.89
CA TYR A 201 1.77 -41.70 16.13
C TYR A 201 2.39 -41.77 14.73
N ILE A 202 1.59 -41.45 13.72
CA ILE A 202 2.06 -41.34 12.33
C ILE A 202 2.07 -39.87 11.95
N ILE A 203 3.27 -39.35 11.60
CA ILE A 203 3.49 -37.98 11.20
C ILE A 203 3.91 -37.98 9.74
N LYS A 204 3.12 -37.34 8.86
CA LYS A 204 3.48 -37.13 7.46
C LYS A 204 3.77 -35.65 7.25
N GLY A 205 4.85 -35.36 6.53
CA GLY A 205 5.22 -33.96 6.24
C GLY A 205 6.19 -33.87 5.07
N TRP A 206 6.42 -32.63 4.61
CA TRP A 206 7.33 -32.34 3.54
C TRP A 206 8.64 -31.77 4.11
N VAL A 207 9.77 -32.30 3.67
CA VAL A 207 11.13 -31.86 4.04
C VAL A 207 11.91 -31.52 2.78
N LEU A 208 12.81 -30.54 2.86
CA LEU A 208 13.70 -30.21 1.76
C LEU A 208 14.72 -31.34 1.57
N GLU A 209 14.88 -31.85 0.35
CA GLU A 209 15.82 -32.94 0.03
C GLU A 209 17.25 -32.65 0.56
N LYS A 210 17.72 -31.40 0.44
CA LYS A 210 19.03 -30.97 0.96
C LYS A 210 19.17 -31.07 2.49
N LYS A 211 18.08 -31.17 3.22
CA LYS A 211 18.03 -31.22 4.70
C LYS A 211 17.48 -32.52 5.24
N ASP A 212 17.31 -33.54 4.38
CA ASP A 212 16.72 -34.81 4.78
C ASP A 212 17.59 -35.52 5.82
N ASP A 213 18.88 -35.63 5.59
CA ASP A 213 19.82 -36.26 6.52
C ASP A 213 19.94 -35.51 7.86
N GLU A 214 20.00 -34.18 7.81
CA GLU A 214 20.02 -33.33 9.01
C GLU A 214 18.73 -33.53 9.83
N PHE A 215 17.59 -33.56 9.16
CA PHE A 215 16.30 -33.78 9.79
C PHE A 215 16.19 -35.18 10.39
N LYS A 216 16.64 -36.22 9.68
CA LYS A 216 16.67 -37.60 10.17
C LYS A 216 17.49 -37.72 11.45
N ASN A 217 18.70 -37.19 11.47
CA ASN A 217 19.59 -37.23 12.63
C ASN A 217 18.97 -36.49 13.83
N LEU A 218 18.34 -35.34 13.60
CA LEU A 218 17.70 -34.55 14.63
C LEU A 218 16.50 -35.31 15.23
N VAL A 219 15.65 -35.88 14.39
CA VAL A 219 14.46 -36.61 14.85
C VAL A 219 14.85 -37.87 15.60
N THR A 220 15.86 -38.61 15.14
CA THR A 220 16.40 -39.80 15.80
C THR A 220 16.97 -39.45 17.19
N SER A 221 17.74 -38.37 17.29
CA SER A 221 18.31 -37.92 18.56
C SER A 221 17.25 -37.49 19.58
N VAL A 222 16.19 -36.79 19.12
CA VAL A 222 15.09 -36.34 19.99
C VAL A 222 14.20 -37.49 20.46
N SER A 223 13.98 -38.49 19.58
CA SER A 223 13.13 -39.65 19.89
C SER A 223 13.86 -40.76 20.65
N LYS A 224 15.17 -40.60 20.91
CA LYS A 224 16.01 -41.65 21.54
C LYS A 224 15.88 -43.01 20.83
N ASP A 225 15.99 -42.98 19.50
CA ASP A 225 15.86 -44.13 18.61
C ASP A 225 14.51 -44.84 18.56
N ASN A 226 13.48 -44.28 19.20
CA ASN A 226 12.12 -44.84 19.18
C ASN A 226 11.28 -44.33 18.00
N ILE A 227 11.89 -44.30 16.78
CA ILE A 227 11.22 -43.82 15.56
C ILE A 227 11.58 -44.71 14.37
N ILE A 228 10.61 -44.89 13.48
CA ILE A 228 10.82 -45.44 12.15
C ILE A 228 10.72 -44.27 11.17
N TYR A 229 11.82 -43.93 10.53
CA TYR A 229 11.89 -42.83 9.54
C TYR A 229 11.95 -43.42 8.14
N SER A 230 11.03 -42.98 7.25
CA SER A 230 11.08 -43.28 5.83
C SER A 230 10.96 -41.98 5.04
N SER A 231 11.77 -41.82 4.03
CA SER A 231 11.76 -40.66 3.13
C SER A 231 11.55 -41.14 1.70
N GLU A 232 10.57 -40.58 1.02
CA GLU A 232 10.21 -40.94 -0.36
C GLU A 232 10.18 -39.68 -1.21
N LYS A 233 10.60 -39.80 -2.48
CA LYS A 233 10.45 -38.70 -3.43
C LYS A 233 8.97 -38.50 -3.75
N PRO A 234 8.51 -37.23 -3.94
CA PRO A 234 7.12 -36.99 -4.29
C PRO A 234 6.75 -37.71 -5.59
N SER A 235 5.71 -38.53 -5.53
CA SER A 235 5.17 -39.17 -6.74
C SER A 235 4.35 -38.15 -7.52
N ASN A 236 4.30 -38.28 -8.86
CA ASN A 236 3.59 -37.36 -9.75
C ASN A 236 2.04 -37.40 -9.59
N ASN A 237 1.49 -38.08 -8.57
CA ASN A 237 0.05 -38.22 -8.29
C ASN A 237 -0.21 -38.35 -6.79
N PRO A 238 -1.34 -37.95 -6.29
CA PRO A 238 -2.21 -36.78 -6.38
C PRO A 238 -1.91 -35.68 -5.37
N ASP A 239 -0.84 -35.86 -4.55
CA ASP A 239 -0.48 -34.93 -3.48
C ASP A 239 0.38 -33.81 -4.07
N ASN A 240 -0.23 -32.75 -4.55
CA ASN A 240 0.44 -31.55 -5.07
C ASN A 240 1.54 -31.10 -4.07
N PRO A 241 2.81 -31.53 -4.24
CA PRO A 241 3.86 -31.26 -3.26
C PRO A 241 4.12 -29.74 -3.19
N PRO A 242 4.39 -29.20 -1.99
CA PRO A 242 4.64 -27.78 -1.86
C PRO A 242 5.97 -27.40 -2.53
N THR A 243 5.94 -26.26 -3.22
CA THR A 243 7.09 -25.75 -3.97
C THR A 243 7.93 -24.82 -3.10
N TYR A 244 9.22 -25.14 -2.98
CA TYR A 244 10.23 -24.26 -2.41
C TYR A 244 11.00 -23.56 -3.52
N LEU A 245 10.88 -22.23 -3.59
CA LEU A 245 11.59 -21.42 -4.58
C LEU A 245 12.96 -21.03 -4.04
N GLU A 246 13.99 -21.68 -4.56
CA GLU A 246 15.37 -21.27 -4.28
C GLU A 246 15.72 -20.10 -5.20
N THR A 247 15.80 -18.91 -4.64
CA THR A 247 16.17 -17.68 -5.37
C THR A 247 17.46 -17.11 -4.79
N PRO A 248 18.37 -16.60 -5.63
CA PRO A 248 19.54 -15.86 -5.16
C PRO A 248 19.12 -14.67 -4.29
N LYS A 249 19.93 -14.32 -3.29
CA LYS A 249 19.60 -13.24 -2.33
C LYS A 249 19.25 -11.91 -3.00
N TRP A 250 19.86 -11.58 -4.12
CA TRP A 250 19.58 -10.38 -4.88
C TRP A 250 18.24 -10.45 -5.64
N ALA A 251 17.84 -11.64 -6.06
CA ALA A 251 16.59 -11.85 -6.80
C ALA A 251 15.37 -12.07 -5.88
N THR A 252 15.57 -12.23 -4.57
CA THR A 252 14.46 -12.47 -3.61
C THR A 252 13.41 -11.36 -3.63
N SER A 253 13.81 -10.11 -3.89
CA SER A 253 12.88 -8.98 -4.00
C SER A 253 11.92 -9.12 -5.19
N PHE A 254 12.32 -9.82 -6.25
CA PHE A 254 11.51 -10.05 -7.44
C PHE A 254 10.53 -11.22 -7.28
N ALA A 255 10.77 -12.10 -6.31
CA ALA A 255 9.86 -13.21 -6.01
C ALA A 255 8.45 -12.72 -5.67
N THR A 256 8.33 -11.52 -5.09
CA THR A 256 7.02 -10.89 -4.83
C THR A 256 6.21 -10.69 -6.11
N ILE A 257 6.83 -10.35 -7.23
CA ILE A 257 6.15 -10.18 -8.52
C ILE A 257 5.57 -11.52 -9.01
N VAL A 258 6.33 -12.60 -8.87
CA VAL A 258 5.88 -13.95 -9.26
C VAL A 258 4.77 -14.42 -8.31
N ASP A 259 4.94 -14.23 -7.01
CA ASP A 259 3.95 -14.59 -5.97
C ASP A 259 2.61 -13.83 -6.15
N MET A 260 2.62 -12.62 -6.72
CA MET A 260 1.40 -11.85 -7.02
C MET A 260 0.55 -12.50 -8.11
N PHE A 261 1.16 -13.25 -9.03
CA PHE A 261 0.42 -13.97 -10.07
C PHE A 261 -0.05 -15.33 -9.57
N ALA A 262 0.88 -16.24 -9.32
CA ALA A 262 0.63 -17.56 -8.73
C ALA A 262 1.95 -18.20 -8.30
N THR A 263 1.91 -19.10 -7.32
CA THR A 263 3.08 -19.92 -6.98
C THR A 263 3.26 -20.99 -8.06
N PRO A 264 4.49 -21.23 -8.57
CA PRO A 264 4.74 -22.26 -9.56
C PRO A 264 4.47 -23.66 -9.01
N LYS A 265 4.06 -24.58 -9.87
CA LYS A 265 3.94 -25.99 -9.52
C LYS A 265 5.33 -26.59 -9.22
N TYR A 266 5.36 -27.74 -8.56
CA TYR A 266 6.61 -28.40 -8.14
C TYR A 266 7.55 -28.72 -9.32
N ASP A 267 6.99 -29.07 -10.48
CA ASP A 267 7.71 -29.43 -11.71
C ASP A 267 8.05 -28.23 -12.60
N GLU A 268 7.58 -27.01 -12.26
CA GLU A 268 7.82 -25.80 -13.04
C GLU A 268 9.17 -25.15 -12.70
N ILE A 269 9.71 -24.44 -13.69
CA ILE A 269 10.94 -23.69 -13.56
C ILE A 269 10.65 -22.37 -12.84
N ASN A 270 11.53 -21.96 -11.92
CA ASN A 270 11.41 -20.67 -11.23
C ASN A 270 11.70 -19.51 -12.19
N PRO A 271 10.70 -18.68 -12.57
CA PRO A 271 10.89 -17.59 -13.51
C PRO A 271 11.44 -16.30 -12.88
N THR A 272 11.63 -16.26 -11.56
CA THR A 272 11.86 -15.02 -10.79
C THR A 272 12.99 -14.16 -11.34
N ILE A 273 14.09 -14.77 -11.78
CA ILE A 273 15.26 -14.02 -12.30
C ILE A 273 14.89 -13.32 -13.61
N PHE A 274 14.29 -14.05 -14.54
CA PHE A 274 13.89 -13.52 -15.86
C PHE A 274 12.82 -12.44 -15.73
N VAL A 275 11.80 -12.70 -14.91
CA VAL A 275 10.74 -11.72 -14.60
C VAL A 275 11.34 -10.44 -14.03
N GLY A 276 12.27 -10.55 -13.08
CA GLY A 276 12.92 -9.40 -12.47
C GLY A 276 13.67 -8.54 -13.48
N ILE A 277 14.50 -9.18 -14.32
CA ILE A 277 15.32 -8.49 -15.33
C ILE A 277 14.41 -7.77 -16.36
N PHE A 278 13.47 -8.50 -16.95
CA PHE A 278 12.58 -7.92 -17.97
C PHE A 278 11.63 -6.87 -17.39
N PHE A 279 11.17 -7.03 -16.16
CA PHE A 279 10.33 -6.03 -15.50
C PHE A 279 11.08 -4.70 -15.33
N ILE A 280 12.31 -4.75 -14.81
CA ILE A 280 13.16 -3.57 -14.64
C ILE A 280 13.40 -2.88 -15.98
N LEU A 281 13.74 -3.66 -16.99
CA LEU A 281 14.04 -3.15 -18.33
C LEU A 281 12.81 -2.45 -18.93
N PHE A 282 11.66 -3.10 -18.91
CA PHE A 282 10.43 -2.56 -19.51
C PHE A 282 9.91 -1.35 -18.76
N PHE A 283 9.96 -1.38 -17.42
CA PHE A 283 9.63 -0.21 -16.62
C PHE A 283 10.50 0.99 -17.02
N GLY A 284 11.81 0.77 -17.17
CA GLY A 284 12.74 1.81 -17.60
C GLY A 284 12.40 2.38 -18.99
N PHE A 285 12.05 1.52 -19.95
CA PHE A 285 11.62 1.95 -21.31
C PHE A 285 10.27 2.68 -21.30
N MET A 286 9.31 2.22 -20.50
CA MET A 286 7.98 2.85 -20.43
C MET A 286 8.01 4.22 -19.74
N LEU A 287 8.84 4.40 -18.72
CA LEU A 287 8.99 5.68 -18.06
C LEU A 287 9.96 6.60 -18.82
N GLY A 288 11.05 6.06 -19.37
CA GLY A 288 11.96 6.62 -20.37
C GLY A 288 12.49 8.03 -20.16
N ASP A 289 12.60 8.52 -18.91
CA ASP A 289 13.01 9.87 -18.58
C ASP A 289 14.07 9.88 -17.48
N ALA A 290 15.22 10.51 -17.75
CA ALA A 290 16.36 10.52 -16.83
C ALA A 290 16.07 11.31 -15.55
N GLY A 291 15.33 12.42 -15.63
CA GLY A 291 14.96 13.21 -14.46
C GLY A 291 14.07 12.43 -13.50
N TYR A 292 13.02 11.80 -14.01
CA TYR A 292 12.14 10.94 -13.20
C TYR A 292 12.88 9.72 -12.66
N GLY A 293 13.78 9.13 -13.47
CA GLY A 293 14.62 8.01 -13.03
C GLY A 293 15.50 8.37 -11.82
N LEU A 294 16.15 9.54 -11.85
CA LEU A 294 16.95 10.05 -10.74
C LEU A 294 16.12 10.28 -9.48
N VAL A 295 14.92 10.86 -9.60
CA VAL A 295 14.03 11.05 -8.45
C VAL A 295 13.68 9.71 -7.79
N ILE A 296 13.29 8.70 -8.59
CA ILE A 296 13.01 7.34 -8.07
C ILE A 296 14.26 6.74 -7.43
N LEU A 297 15.42 6.89 -8.06
CA LEU A 297 16.69 6.39 -7.55
C LEU A 297 17.03 6.99 -6.18
N PHE A 298 16.94 8.32 -6.03
CA PHE A 298 17.24 9.01 -4.77
C PHE A 298 16.26 8.64 -3.66
N ILE A 299 14.96 8.58 -3.95
CA ILE A 299 13.93 8.18 -2.96
C ILE A 299 14.18 6.73 -2.51
N SER A 300 14.47 5.84 -3.46
CA SER A 300 14.73 4.42 -3.17
C SER A 300 16.03 4.21 -2.42
N LEU A 301 17.09 4.95 -2.75
CA LEU A 301 18.36 4.92 -2.05
C LEU A 301 18.23 5.43 -0.61
N PHE A 302 17.52 6.53 -0.42
CA PHE A 302 17.20 7.06 0.91
C PHE A 302 16.41 6.04 1.74
N GLY A 303 15.37 5.43 1.16
CA GLY A 303 14.62 4.36 1.78
C GLY A 303 15.48 3.16 2.15
N PHE A 304 16.37 2.74 1.26
CA PHE A 304 17.29 1.62 1.52
C PHE A 304 18.29 1.92 2.66
N LEU A 305 18.85 3.13 2.72
CA LEU A 305 19.82 3.49 3.75
C LEU A 305 19.16 3.69 5.13
N LYS A 306 18.02 4.35 5.18
CA LYS A 306 17.39 4.77 6.45
C LYS A 306 16.35 3.76 6.97
N LEU A 307 15.53 3.18 6.10
CA LEU A 307 14.40 2.33 6.49
C LEU A 307 14.69 0.82 6.46
N ARG A 308 15.85 0.39 5.94
CA ARG A 308 16.20 -1.05 5.84
C ARG A 308 16.17 -1.81 7.16
N LYS A 309 16.36 -1.09 8.29
CA LYS A 309 16.36 -1.68 9.64
C LYS A 309 14.94 -1.84 10.20
N SER A 310 13.97 -1.09 9.70
CA SER A 310 12.60 -1.06 10.24
C SER A 310 11.78 -2.26 9.79
N SER A 311 11.89 -2.68 8.51
CA SER A 311 11.09 -3.77 7.96
C SER A 311 11.80 -4.46 6.80
N PRO A 312 11.78 -5.82 6.74
CA PRO A 312 12.26 -6.59 5.59
C PRO A 312 11.55 -6.22 4.28
N PHE A 313 10.26 -5.88 4.35
CA PHE A 313 9.46 -5.43 3.23
C PHE A 313 10.02 -4.13 2.64
N MET A 314 10.24 -3.11 3.46
CA MET A 314 10.81 -1.82 3.03
C MET A 314 12.19 -1.99 2.40
N LYS A 315 13.02 -2.88 2.95
CA LYS A 315 14.34 -3.19 2.39
C LYS A 315 14.22 -3.76 0.97
N SER A 316 13.32 -4.73 0.76
CA SER A 316 13.13 -5.37 -0.55
C SER A 316 12.60 -4.39 -1.59
N TRP A 317 11.60 -3.59 -1.24
CA TRP A 317 11.01 -2.60 -2.15
C TRP A 317 11.97 -1.45 -2.48
N SER A 318 12.75 -0.98 -1.49
CA SER A 318 13.77 0.05 -1.75
C SER A 318 14.88 -0.48 -2.67
N PHE A 319 15.33 -1.71 -2.46
CA PHE A 319 16.31 -2.36 -3.35
C PHE A 319 15.77 -2.49 -4.79
N PHE A 320 14.52 -2.90 -4.92
CA PHE A 320 13.84 -2.97 -6.20
C PHE A 320 13.75 -1.59 -6.89
N GLY A 321 13.34 -0.56 -6.15
CA GLY A 321 13.24 0.81 -6.63
C GLY A 321 14.57 1.40 -7.12
N ILE A 322 15.70 1.02 -6.51
CA ILE A 322 17.05 1.44 -6.99
C ILE A 322 17.27 0.96 -8.42
N TRP A 323 16.96 -0.31 -8.71
CA TRP A 323 17.12 -0.85 -10.06
C TRP A 323 16.16 -0.20 -11.07
N LEU A 324 14.91 0.05 -10.66
CA LEU A 324 13.95 0.76 -11.51
C LEU A 324 14.43 2.18 -11.83
N GLY A 325 14.87 2.93 -10.82
CA GLY A 325 15.40 4.28 -11.01
C GLY A 325 16.65 4.31 -11.89
N LEU A 326 17.56 3.36 -11.69
CA LEU A 326 18.79 3.25 -12.48
C LEU A 326 18.48 2.98 -13.96
N THR A 327 17.66 1.99 -14.27
CA THR A 327 17.32 1.66 -15.65
C THR A 327 16.55 2.78 -16.33
N THR A 328 15.61 3.41 -15.63
CA THR A 328 14.88 4.57 -16.15
C THR A 328 15.83 5.72 -16.46
N THR A 329 16.80 5.99 -15.59
CA THR A 329 17.81 7.03 -15.81
C THR A 329 18.65 6.72 -17.06
N VAL A 330 19.13 5.49 -17.20
CA VAL A 330 19.92 5.06 -18.36
C VAL A 330 19.11 5.20 -19.65
N VAL A 331 17.89 4.68 -19.66
CA VAL A 331 17.01 4.78 -20.85
C VAL A 331 16.69 6.24 -21.16
N GLY A 332 16.40 7.07 -20.15
CA GLY A 332 16.14 8.50 -20.34
C GLY A 332 17.32 9.26 -20.94
N PHE A 333 18.54 8.92 -20.56
CA PHE A 333 19.74 9.44 -21.25
C PHE A 333 19.82 8.96 -22.69
N LEU A 334 19.52 7.71 -22.97
CA LEU A 334 19.52 7.17 -24.33
C LEU A 334 18.45 7.80 -25.22
N THR A 335 17.31 8.19 -24.64
CA THR A 335 16.16 8.77 -25.36
C THR A 335 16.13 10.30 -25.36
N ASN A 336 17.18 10.97 -24.87
CA ASN A 336 17.27 12.44 -24.81
C ASN A 336 16.17 13.12 -23.96
N SER A 337 15.65 12.44 -22.96
CA SER A 337 14.59 12.95 -22.09
C SER A 337 15.11 13.21 -20.67
N PHE A 338 14.98 14.44 -20.20
CA PHE A 338 15.29 14.84 -18.84
C PHE A 338 14.21 15.80 -18.34
N PHE A 339 13.22 15.30 -17.59
CA PHE A 339 11.93 15.96 -17.36
C PHE A 339 11.32 16.44 -18.70
N GLY A 340 11.27 15.54 -19.71
CA GLY A 340 10.98 15.89 -21.09
C GLY A 340 12.12 16.66 -21.74
N ASP A 341 11.85 17.88 -22.17
CA ASP A 341 12.80 18.80 -22.81
C ASP A 341 13.30 19.92 -21.88
N PHE A 342 13.18 19.73 -20.55
CA PHE A 342 13.48 20.77 -19.56
C PHE A 342 14.90 21.36 -19.71
N VAL A 343 15.92 20.50 -19.88
CA VAL A 343 17.31 20.95 -20.00
C VAL A 343 17.54 21.76 -21.28
N GLN A 344 16.97 21.30 -22.40
CA GLN A 344 17.10 21.98 -23.69
C GLN A 344 16.35 23.30 -23.71
N ARG A 345 15.20 23.40 -23.03
CA ARG A 345 14.35 24.58 -23.03
C ARG A 345 14.83 25.69 -22.09
N PHE A 346 15.26 25.31 -20.87
CA PHE A 346 15.55 26.28 -19.80
C PHE A 346 17.04 26.44 -19.48
N ILE A 347 17.90 25.45 -19.84
CA ILE A 347 19.33 25.50 -19.48
C ILE A 347 20.23 25.66 -20.68
N ASN A 348 20.01 24.91 -21.75
CA ASN A 348 20.88 24.90 -22.93
C ASN A 348 20.03 24.95 -24.21
N SER A 349 19.60 26.14 -24.57
CA SER A 349 18.81 26.39 -25.78
C SER A 349 19.57 26.22 -27.09
N ASP A 350 20.92 26.24 -27.05
CA ASP A 350 21.75 26.20 -28.24
C ASP A 350 21.96 24.81 -28.83
N SER A 351 21.72 23.74 -28.04
CA SER A 351 21.88 22.39 -28.54
C SER A 351 20.60 21.54 -28.35
N PRO A 352 20.10 20.89 -29.44
CA PRO A 352 18.89 20.09 -29.40
C PRO A 352 19.08 18.74 -28.68
N THR A 353 20.30 18.39 -28.32
CA THR A 353 20.66 17.10 -27.69
C THR A 353 21.49 17.30 -26.43
N LEU A 354 21.27 16.45 -25.42
CA LEU A 354 22.03 16.46 -24.17
C LEU A 354 23.53 16.16 -24.39
N TYR A 355 23.84 15.34 -25.38
CA TYR A 355 25.20 14.95 -25.76
C TYR A 355 25.18 14.40 -27.20
N ASN A 356 26.34 14.33 -27.84
CA ASN A 356 26.50 13.73 -29.16
C ASN A 356 27.54 12.62 -29.08
N LEU A 357 27.12 11.37 -29.19
CA LEU A 357 27.99 10.21 -29.20
C LEU A 357 27.56 9.27 -30.33
N THR A 358 28.49 8.84 -31.17
CA THR A 358 28.20 7.87 -32.23
C THR A 358 28.82 6.53 -31.87
N ILE A 359 28.01 5.51 -31.64
CA ILE A 359 28.44 4.14 -31.34
C ILE A 359 27.96 3.21 -32.46
N MET A 360 28.89 2.52 -33.12
CA MET A 360 28.59 1.56 -34.19
C MET A 360 27.70 2.12 -35.32
N GLY A 361 27.83 3.40 -35.65
CA GLY A 361 27.03 4.02 -36.69
C GLY A 361 25.65 4.54 -36.27
N VAL A 362 25.29 4.36 -35.00
CA VAL A 362 24.05 4.92 -34.41
C VAL A 362 24.43 6.18 -33.64
N SER A 363 23.84 7.32 -34.01
CA SER A 363 23.98 8.56 -33.27
C SER A 363 23.13 8.54 -32.00
N LEU A 364 23.75 8.71 -30.83
CA LEU A 364 23.10 8.86 -29.56
C LEU A 364 23.14 10.33 -29.13
N PRO A 365 22.13 10.84 -28.43
CA PRO A 365 20.91 10.17 -28.00
C PRO A 365 19.88 9.98 -29.13
N ILE A 366 19.04 8.97 -29.02
CA ILE A 366 17.93 8.73 -29.95
C ILE A 366 16.74 9.56 -29.47
N ASP A 367 16.47 10.68 -30.12
CA ASP A 367 15.31 11.50 -29.78
C ASP A 367 14.01 10.71 -30.03
N GLY A 368 13.35 10.31 -28.95
CA GLY A 368 12.14 9.48 -29.02
C GLY A 368 10.98 10.16 -29.71
N LEU A 369 10.84 11.48 -29.54
CA LEU A 369 9.75 12.24 -30.15
C LEU A 369 9.96 12.45 -31.66
N ARG A 370 11.23 12.61 -32.09
CA ARG A 370 11.58 12.81 -33.51
C ARG A 370 11.70 11.50 -34.28
N ASN A 371 12.18 10.43 -33.62
CA ASN A 371 12.45 9.14 -34.26
C ASN A 371 11.74 7.97 -33.56
N PRO A 372 10.40 7.96 -33.49
CA PRO A 372 9.66 6.94 -32.76
C PRO A 372 9.80 5.52 -33.38
N VAL A 373 10.05 5.44 -34.69
CA VAL A 373 10.21 4.17 -35.41
C VAL A 373 11.45 3.41 -34.93
N VAL A 374 12.55 4.10 -34.65
CA VAL A 374 13.78 3.46 -34.14
C VAL A 374 13.55 2.84 -32.78
N LEU A 375 12.88 3.56 -31.87
CA LEU A 375 12.54 3.05 -30.56
C LEU A 375 11.53 1.89 -30.65
N LEU A 376 10.56 1.96 -31.58
CA LEU A 376 9.64 0.85 -31.83
C LEU A 376 10.38 -0.41 -32.27
N THR A 377 11.37 -0.26 -33.15
CA THR A 377 12.21 -1.40 -33.58
C THR A 377 12.96 -2.00 -32.40
N ILE A 378 13.54 -1.19 -31.52
CA ILE A 378 14.21 -1.67 -30.31
C ILE A 378 13.23 -2.41 -29.38
N ALA A 379 12.03 -1.88 -29.17
CA ALA A 379 11.01 -2.52 -28.35
C ALA A 379 10.57 -3.88 -28.93
N LEU A 380 10.40 -3.99 -30.25
CA LEU A 380 10.04 -5.24 -30.92
C LEU A 380 11.19 -6.27 -30.88
N ILE A 381 12.45 -5.84 -30.92
CA ILE A 381 13.61 -6.72 -30.72
C ILE A 381 13.64 -7.24 -29.29
N LEU A 382 13.44 -6.37 -28.29
CA LEU A 382 13.35 -6.79 -26.88
C LEU A 382 12.19 -7.77 -26.64
N ALA A 383 11.07 -7.57 -27.33
CA ALA A 383 9.95 -8.50 -27.33
C ALA A 383 10.35 -9.90 -27.83
N LEU A 384 11.04 -9.96 -28.96
CA LEU A 384 11.53 -11.23 -29.50
C LEU A 384 12.50 -11.92 -28.53
N ILE A 385 13.39 -11.17 -27.89
CA ILE A 385 14.32 -11.73 -26.90
C ILE A 385 13.52 -12.34 -25.74
N GLN A 386 12.56 -11.63 -25.16
CA GLN A 386 11.78 -12.15 -24.04
C GLN A 386 10.92 -13.36 -24.45
N LEU A 387 10.21 -13.29 -25.58
CA LEU A 387 9.39 -14.41 -26.07
C LEU A 387 10.24 -15.65 -26.34
N ASN A 388 11.43 -15.48 -26.90
CA ASN A 388 12.37 -16.61 -27.11
C ASN A 388 12.86 -17.19 -25.80
N VAL A 389 13.16 -16.37 -24.80
CA VAL A 389 13.47 -16.86 -23.44
C VAL A 389 12.29 -17.66 -22.90
N GLY A 390 11.05 -17.21 -23.09
CA GLY A 390 9.84 -17.96 -22.73
C GLY A 390 9.74 -19.32 -23.43
N ILE A 391 10.02 -19.38 -24.73
CA ILE A 391 10.06 -20.64 -25.51
C ILE A 391 11.14 -21.58 -24.99
N ILE A 392 12.34 -21.08 -24.73
CA ILE A 392 13.45 -21.87 -24.16
C ILE A 392 13.07 -22.45 -22.80
N LEU A 393 12.47 -21.64 -21.93
CA LEU A 393 11.97 -22.12 -20.62
C LEU A 393 10.90 -23.19 -20.79
N GLY A 394 9.98 -23.03 -21.76
CA GLY A 394 8.98 -24.02 -22.09
C GLY A 394 9.57 -25.34 -22.61
N LEU A 395 10.62 -25.26 -23.44
CA LEU A 395 11.38 -26.43 -23.87
C LEU A 395 12.05 -27.17 -22.72
N CYS A 396 12.73 -26.44 -21.84
CA CYS A 396 13.38 -26.99 -20.65
C CYS A 396 12.37 -27.64 -19.70
N GLN A 397 11.20 -27.04 -19.54
CA GLN A 397 10.12 -27.56 -18.68
C GLN A 397 9.51 -28.85 -19.26
N SER A 398 9.22 -28.87 -20.58
CA SER A 398 8.72 -30.07 -21.26
C SER A 398 9.73 -31.22 -21.22
N TYR A 399 11.03 -30.91 -21.33
CA TYR A 399 12.11 -31.90 -21.16
C TYR A 399 12.12 -32.49 -19.75
N ARG A 400 12.00 -31.66 -18.70
CA ARG A 400 11.94 -32.11 -17.30
C ARG A 400 10.72 -33.00 -17.04
N ARG A 401 9.57 -32.67 -17.66
CA ARG A 401 8.32 -33.45 -17.58
C ARG A 401 8.36 -34.74 -18.41
N LYS A 402 9.44 -34.95 -19.20
CA LYS A 402 9.58 -36.05 -20.17
C LYS A 402 8.48 -36.07 -21.23
N ASP A 403 7.85 -34.93 -21.49
CA ASP A 403 6.85 -34.78 -22.57
C ASP A 403 7.56 -34.30 -23.86
N TYR A 404 8.23 -35.23 -24.52
CA TYR A 404 8.96 -34.96 -25.74
C TYR A 404 8.07 -34.51 -26.91
N LYS A 405 6.79 -34.89 -26.87
CA LYS A 405 5.83 -34.49 -27.89
C LYS A 405 5.54 -32.99 -27.79
N SER A 406 5.20 -32.50 -26.62
CA SER A 406 5.01 -31.06 -26.37
C SER A 406 6.31 -30.28 -26.62
N MET A 407 7.46 -30.83 -26.21
CA MET A 407 8.75 -30.21 -26.41
C MET A 407 9.03 -29.88 -27.89
N VAL A 408 8.85 -30.86 -28.81
CA VAL A 408 9.17 -30.69 -30.23
C VAL A 408 8.05 -29.97 -30.97
N MET A 409 6.81 -30.39 -30.78
CA MET A 409 5.69 -29.95 -31.63
C MET A 409 5.05 -28.64 -31.15
N GLN A 410 5.01 -28.39 -29.83
CA GLN A 410 4.42 -27.17 -29.30
C GLN A 410 5.47 -26.06 -29.17
N ASN A 411 6.51 -26.29 -28.37
CA ASN A 411 7.52 -25.27 -28.10
C ASN A 411 8.59 -25.18 -29.17
N GLY A 412 9.07 -26.34 -29.67
CA GLY A 412 10.13 -26.42 -30.67
C GLY A 412 9.73 -25.92 -32.04
N SER A 413 8.44 -25.99 -32.42
CA SER A 413 7.91 -25.51 -33.72
C SER A 413 8.09 -24.01 -33.94
N TRP A 414 8.16 -23.21 -32.85
CA TRP A 414 8.34 -21.76 -32.94
C TRP A 414 9.72 -21.36 -33.47
N ILE A 415 10.78 -22.13 -33.19
CA ILE A 415 12.15 -21.80 -33.61
C ILE A 415 12.28 -21.76 -35.13
N PRO A 416 11.95 -22.86 -35.88
CA PRO A 416 12.05 -22.83 -37.34
C PRO A 416 11.04 -21.82 -37.94
N MET A 417 9.86 -21.66 -37.35
CA MET A 417 8.88 -20.70 -37.82
C MET A 417 9.36 -19.25 -37.68
N GLN A 418 10.02 -18.88 -36.60
CA GLN A 418 10.58 -17.54 -36.43
C GLN A 418 11.76 -17.28 -37.35
N LEU A 419 12.68 -18.24 -37.48
CA LEU A 419 13.83 -18.10 -38.38
C LEU A 419 13.39 -17.98 -39.84
N GLY A 420 12.54 -18.88 -40.28
CA GLY A 420 12.01 -18.84 -41.64
C GLY A 420 11.11 -17.62 -41.90
N GLY A 421 10.14 -17.36 -41.00
CA GLY A 421 9.25 -16.19 -41.08
C GLY A 421 9.99 -14.88 -41.03
N GLY A 422 11.02 -14.75 -40.15
CA GLY A 422 11.89 -13.56 -40.07
C GLY A 422 12.66 -13.32 -41.38
N MET A 423 13.21 -14.35 -42.01
CA MET A 423 13.87 -14.23 -43.32
C MET A 423 12.90 -13.80 -44.39
N LEU A 424 11.66 -14.36 -44.42
CA LEU A 424 10.63 -13.96 -45.40
C LEU A 424 10.19 -12.51 -45.20
N ILE A 425 9.97 -12.08 -43.96
CA ILE A 425 9.66 -10.67 -43.64
C ILE A 425 10.80 -9.77 -44.07
N GLY A 426 12.06 -10.15 -43.78
CA GLY A 426 13.26 -9.44 -44.22
C GLY A 426 13.34 -9.28 -45.74
N TYR A 427 13.00 -10.33 -46.49
CA TYR A 427 12.99 -10.31 -47.95
C TYR A 427 11.85 -9.45 -48.52
N PHE A 428 10.61 -9.62 -48.05
CA PHE A 428 9.43 -8.97 -48.67
C PHE A 428 9.20 -7.53 -48.15
N ILE A 429 9.60 -7.22 -46.90
CA ILE A 429 9.30 -5.93 -46.29
C ILE A 429 10.53 -5.05 -46.15
N LEU A 430 11.69 -5.65 -45.85
CA LEU A 430 12.94 -4.92 -45.59
C LEU A 430 13.93 -4.94 -46.78
N ASP A 431 13.50 -5.47 -47.94
CA ASP A 431 14.29 -5.58 -49.19
C ASP A 431 15.68 -6.26 -49.01
N TRP A 432 15.76 -7.25 -48.09
CA TRP A 432 16.99 -8.02 -47.92
C TRP A 432 17.31 -8.81 -49.17
N LYS A 433 18.47 -8.63 -49.75
CA LYS A 433 18.96 -9.37 -50.90
C LYS A 433 19.33 -10.81 -50.50
N LEU A 434 18.35 -11.71 -50.42
CA LEU A 434 18.59 -13.12 -50.12
C LEU A 434 18.83 -13.91 -51.42
N ASN A 435 19.79 -14.84 -51.37
CA ASN A 435 19.99 -15.80 -52.46
C ASN A 435 18.81 -16.77 -52.54
N ALA A 436 18.55 -17.31 -53.72
CA ALA A 436 17.46 -18.25 -53.94
C ALA A 436 17.48 -19.44 -52.95
N ILE A 437 18.66 -19.96 -52.61
CA ILE A 437 18.82 -21.03 -51.62
C ILE A 437 18.31 -20.60 -50.26
N MET A 438 18.67 -19.39 -49.80
CA MET A 438 18.19 -18.86 -48.53
C MET A 438 16.68 -18.64 -48.51
N LEU A 439 16.10 -18.18 -49.62
CA LEU A 439 14.67 -17.98 -49.75
C LEU A 439 13.91 -19.33 -49.67
N TYR A 440 14.36 -20.36 -50.41
CA TYR A 440 13.75 -21.70 -50.33
C TYR A 440 13.91 -22.29 -48.91
N SER A 441 15.07 -22.14 -48.30
CA SER A 441 15.26 -22.60 -46.90
C SER A 441 14.34 -21.89 -45.90
N ALA A 442 14.10 -20.59 -46.07
CA ALA A 442 13.17 -19.82 -45.25
C ALA A 442 11.73 -20.35 -45.38
N VAL A 443 11.29 -20.63 -46.61
CA VAL A 443 9.94 -21.21 -46.86
C VAL A 443 9.81 -22.60 -46.24
N ILE A 444 10.84 -23.47 -46.40
CA ILE A 444 10.82 -24.82 -45.83
C ILE A 444 10.79 -24.78 -44.32
N LEU A 445 11.60 -23.93 -43.67
CA LEU A 445 11.64 -23.76 -42.21
C LEU A 445 10.28 -23.27 -41.68
N THR A 446 9.69 -22.28 -42.34
CA THR A 446 8.38 -21.75 -41.95
C THR A 446 7.29 -22.82 -42.05
N LEU A 447 7.25 -23.52 -43.18
CA LEU A 447 6.28 -24.61 -43.41
C LEU A 447 6.47 -25.75 -42.40
N LEU A 448 7.71 -26.14 -42.10
CA LEU A 448 8.02 -27.15 -41.09
C LEU A 448 7.46 -26.76 -39.72
N GLY A 449 7.72 -25.52 -39.27
CA GLY A 449 7.20 -25.02 -38.00
C GLY A 449 5.66 -25.01 -37.94
N VAL A 450 5.02 -24.54 -39.03
CA VAL A 450 3.54 -24.51 -39.14
C VAL A 450 2.97 -25.92 -39.09
N ILE A 451 3.52 -26.85 -39.87
CA ILE A 451 3.04 -28.25 -39.92
C ILE A 451 3.15 -28.92 -38.55
N LEU A 452 4.31 -28.77 -37.86
CA LEU A 452 4.52 -29.33 -36.52
C LEU A 452 3.45 -28.79 -35.54
N LEU A 453 3.18 -27.51 -35.58
CA LEU A 453 2.20 -26.86 -34.70
C LEU A 453 0.78 -27.35 -34.99
N PHE A 454 0.39 -27.49 -36.28
CA PHE A 454 -0.93 -27.97 -36.66
C PHE A 454 -1.16 -29.46 -36.31
N ILE A 455 -0.13 -30.30 -36.41
CA ILE A 455 -0.20 -31.69 -35.95
C ILE A 455 -0.41 -31.74 -34.41
N TYR A 456 0.27 -30.90 -33.67
CA TYR A 456 0.11 -30.84 -32.20
C TYR A 456 -1.29 -30.39 -31.78
N THR A 457 -1.78 -29.31 -32.37
CA THR A 457 -3.07 -28.69 -32.03
C THR A 457 -4.29 -29.39 -32.64
N ARG A 458 -4.06 -30.43 -33.47
CA ARG A 458 -5.09 -31.22 -34.14
C ARG A 458 -6.06 -30.40 -35.01
N GLY A 459 -5.57 -29.43 -35.77
CA GLY A 459 -6.38 -28.73 -36.74
C GLY A 459 -6.32 -27.19 -36.66
N PRO A 460 -7.42 -26.48 -37.00
CA PRO A 460 -7.42 -25.03 -37.21
C PRO A 460 -7.08 -24.20 -35.97
N VAL A 461 -7.07 -24.80 -34.77
CA VAL A 461 -6.61 -24.13 -33.53
C VAL A 461 -5.15 -23.66 -33.63
N GLY A 462 -4.33 -24.34 -34.45
CA GLY A 462 -2.95 -23.90 -34.73
C GLY A 462 -2.87 -22.51 -35.38
N PHE A 463 -3.85 -22.14 -36.20
CA PHE A 463 -3.91 -20.79 -36.76
C PHE A 463 -4.10 -19.72 -35.68
N PHE A 464 -4.98 -19.96 -34.69
CA PHE A 464 -5.16 -19.04 -33.57
C PHE A 464 -3.91 -18.93 -32.68
N SER A 465 -3.12 -19.99 -32.59
CA SER A 465 -1.85 -19.94 -31.89
C SER A 465 -0.84 -19.04 -32.59
N ILE A 466 -0.79 -19.06 -33.93
CA ILE A 466 0.10 -18.19 -34.71
C ILE A 466 -0.34 -16.73 -34.62
N THR A 467 -1.64 -16.46 -34.84
CA THR A 467 -2.18 -15.10 -34.74
C THR A 467 -2.05 -14.54 -33.31
N GLY A 468 -2.23 -15.37 -32.28
CA GLY A 468 -1.98 -15.04 -30.89
C GLY A 468 -0.52 -14.66 -30.64
N TYR A 469 0.43 -15.42 -31.20
CA TYR A 469 1.85 -15.10 -31.08
C TYR A 469 2.20 -13.73 -31.69
N VAL A 470 1.69 -13.45 -32.89
CA VAL A 470 1.90 -12.15 -33.52
C VAL A 470 1.27 -11.04 -32.69
N GLY A 471 0.08 -11.27 -32.13
CA GLY A 471 -0.59 -10.34 -31.23
C GLY A 471 0.23 -10.07 -29.96
N ASP A 472 0.78 -11.12 -29.33
CA ASP A 472 1.66 -10.98 -28.17
C ASP A 472 2.91 -10.16 -28.52
N TRP A 473 3.55 -10.43 -29.67
CA TRP A 473 4.72 -9.68 -30.13
C TRP A 473 4.40 -8.20 -30.37
N LEU A 474 3.30 -7.89 -31.07
CA LEU A 474 2.87 -6.50 -31.32
C LEU A 474 2.46 -5.76 -30.04
N SER A 475 2.03 -6.48 -28.99
CA SER A 475 1.68 -5.89 -27.68
C SER A 475 2.84 -5.12 -27.05
N TYR A 476 4.09 -5.42 -27.41
CA TYR A 476 5.27 -4.70 -26.93
C TYR A 476 5.44 -3.30 -27.52
N ALA A 477 4.68 -2.93 -28.55
CA ALA A 477 4.61 -1.54 -29.01
C ALA A 477 4.16 -0.59 -27.88
N ARG A 478 3.50 -1.12 -26.85
CA ARG A 478 3.12 -0.39 -25.63
C ARG A 478 4.32 0.19 -24.86
N LEU A 479 5.50 -0.45 -24.94
CA LEU A 479 6.73 0.09 -24.32
C LEU A 479 7.00 1.49 -24.82
N ILE A 480 6.90 1.69 -26.11
CA ILE A 480 7.14 2.98 -26.76
C ILE A 480 5.97 3.93 -26.60
N ALA A 481 4.73 3.43 -26.74
CA ALA A 481 3.55 4.27 -26.59
C ALA A 481 3.51 4.97 -25.23
N LEU A 482 3.85 4.25 -24.15
CA LEU A 482 3.91 4.83 -22.81
C LEU A 482 5.14 5.74 -22.62
N GLY A 483 6.30 5.36 -23.14
CA GLY A 483 7.50 6.20 -23.09
C GLY A 483 7.29 7.55 -23.79
N LEU A 484 6.68 7.53 -24.98
CA LEU A 484 6.33 8.77 -25.71
C LEU A 484 5.25 9.58 -24.97
N SER A 485 4.27 8.91 -24.35
CA SER A 485 3.26 9.58 -23.51
C SER A 485 3.90 10.31 -22.33
N THR A 486 4.86 9.68 -21.65
CA THR A 486 5.59 10.27 -20.51
C THR A 486 6.36 11.51 -20.94
N SER A 487 7.15 11.39 -21.99
CA SER A 487 7.94 12.50 -22.55
C SER A 487 7.06 13.62 -23.12
N GLY A 488 5.96 13.27 -23.82
CA GLY A 488 5.00 14.24 -24.36
C GLY A 488 4.26 15.02 -23.27
N MET A 489 3.85 14.35 -22.18
CA MET A 489 3.23 15.03 -21.04
C MET A 489 4.24 15.96 -20.34
N ALA A 490 5.47 15.51 -20.15
CA ALA A 490 6.53 16.34 -19.56
C ALA A 490 6.83 17.57 -20.42
N LEU A 491 6.90 17.42 -21.76
CA LEU A 491 7.04 18.52 -22.71
C LEU A 491 5.88 19.51 -22.60
N ALA A 492 4.63 19.03 -22.55
CA ALA A 492 3.47 19.90 -22.40
C ALA A 492 3.52 20.72 -21.10
N ILE A 493 3.94 20.10 -19.98
CA ILE A 493 4.14 20.78 -18.70
C ILE A 493 5.19 21.90 -18.84
N ASN A 494 6.31 21.63 -19.50
CA ASN A 494 7.37 22.59 -19.72
C ASN A 494 6.91 23.80 -20.57
N VAL A 495 6.15 23.55 -21.64
CA VAL A 495 5.57 24.60 -22.48
C VAL A 495 4.62 25.49 -21.67
N VAL A 496 3.75 24.91 -20.85
CA VAL A 496 2.85 25.68 -19.97
C VAL A 496 3.66 26.49 -18.95
N GLY A 497 4.74 25.91 -18.41
CA GLY A 497 5.63 26.60 -17.49
C GLY A 497 6.29 27.82 -18.10
N GLU A 498 6.80 27.72 -19.35
CA GLU A 498 7.39 28.83 -20.11
C GLU A 498 6.37 29.96 -20.32
N LEU A 499 5.16 29.64 -20.77
CA LEU A 499 4.10 30.63 -20.95
C LEU A 499 3.76 31.40 -19.67
N ILE A 500 3.82 30.77 -18.51
CA ILE A 500 3.55 31.41 -17.21
C ILE A 500 4.64 32.45 -16.87
N ILE A 501 5.91 32.15 -17.15
CA ILE A 501 7.01 33.09 -16.93
C ILE A 501 6.81 34.34 -17.80
N ASP A 502 6.43 34.16 -19.06
CA ASP A 502 6.29 35.24 -20.03
C ASP A 502 5.06 36.13 -19.74
N MET A 503 3.99 35.57 -19.20
CA MET A 503 2.74 36.31 -18.94
C MET A 503 2.80 37.23 -17.72
N VAL A 504 3.52 36.87 -16.66
CA VAL A 504 3.46 37.57 -15.36
C VAL A 504 4.88 37.80 -14.82
N PRO A 505 5.50 38.99 -15.04
CA PRO A 505 6.82 39.28 -14.49
C PRO A 505 6.85 39.19 -12.96
N ILE A 506 7.93 38.65 -12.38
CA ILE A 506 8.22 38.49 -10.93
C ILE A 506 7.36 37.42 -10.27
N ILE A 507 6.00 37.52 -10.27
CA ILE A 507 5.11 36.54 -9.69
C ILE A 507 5.10 35.24 -10.52
N GLY A 508 5.27 35.36 -11.84
CA GLY A 508 5.35 34.23 -12.77
C GLY A 508 6.44 33.25 -12.43
N VAL A 509 7.61 33.71 -11.99
CA VAL A 509 8.72 32.81 -11.59
C VAL A 509 8.35 31.94 -10.38
N VAL A 510 7.71 32.52 -9.36
CA VAL A 510 7.27 31.76 -8.18
C VAL A 510 6.18 30.76 -8.57
N LEU A 511 5.22 31.21 -9.38
CA LEU A 511 4.12 30.37 -9.85
C LEU A 511 4.64 29.23 -10.75
N PHE A 512 5.60 29.51 -11.62
CA PHE A 512 6.30 28.51 -12.43
C PHE A 512 6.91 27.42 -11.58
N VAL A 513 7.72 27.75 -10.56
CA VAL A 513 8.37 26.75 -9.69
C VAL A 513 7.34 25.86 -9.01
N VAL A 514 6.26 26.45 -8.45
CA VAL A 514 5.22 25.69 -7.78
C VAL A 514 4.48 24.75 -8.74
N ILE A 515 4.09 25.25 -9.91
CA ILE A 515 3.36 24.46 -10.93
C ILE A 515 4.27 23.35 -11.48
N MET A 516 5.53 23.64 -11.78
CA MET A 516 6.49 22.65 -12.28
C MET A 516 6.67 21.51 -11.28
N ILE A 517 6.88 21.81 -10.00
CA ILE A 517 7.02 20.77 -8.96
C ILE A 517 5.75 19.92 -8.87
N LEU A 518 4.58 20.55 -8.80
CA LEU A 518 3.30 19.83 -8.66
C LEU A 518 2.99 18.99 -9.91
N ALA A 519 3.11 19.58 -11.11
CA ALA A 519 2.76 18.92 -12.36
C ALA A 519 3.73 17.76 -12.69
N HIS A 520 5.05 17.95 -12.53
CA HIS A 520 6.02 16.87 -12.73
C HIS A 520 5.90 15.77 -11.67
N THR A 521 5.56 16.11 -10.41
CA THR A 521 5.30 15.09 -9.38
C THR A 521 4.07 14.28 -9.73
N ALA A 522 2.99 14.93 -10.16
CA ALA A 522 1.77 14.24 -10.60
C ALA A 522 2.04 13.36 -11.82
N ASN A 523 2.77 13.85 -12.82
CA ASN A 523 3.16 13.08 -14.00
C ASN A 523 4.01 11.86 -13.60
N LEU A 524 5.02 12.04 -12.75
CA LEU A 524 5.86 10.95 -12.25
C LEU A 524 5.02 9.85 -11.58
N LEU A 525 4.09 10.22 -10.70
CA LEU A 525 3.23 9.24 -10.00
C LEU A 525 2.32 8.49 -10.98
N MET A 526 1.66 9.19 -11.89
CA MET A 526 0.76 8.57 -12.88
C MET A 526 1.53 7.66 -13.84
N GLN A 527 2.63 8.14 -14.39
CA GLN A 527 3.39 7.39 -15.38
C GLN A 527 4.15 6.20 -14.77
N SER A 528 4.68 6.35 -13.55
CA SER A 528 5.33 5.22 -12.86
C SER A 528 4.34 4.10 -12.52
N LEU A 529 3.12 4.46 -12.10
CA LEU A 529 2.05 3.48 -11.89
C LEU A 529 1.66 2.79 -13.21
N GLY A 530 1.48 3.56 -14.28
CA GLY A 530 1.20 3.03 -15.62
C GLY A 530 2.31 2.08 -16.11
N ALA A 531 3.57 2.51 -16.01
CA ALA A 531 4.73 1.69 -16.38
C ALA A 531 4.80 0.37 -15.57
N ALA A 532 4.52 0.41 -14.26
CA ALA A 532 4.48 -0.79 -13.44
C ALA A 532 3.38 -1.76 -13.86
N ILE A 533 2.14 -1.28 -14.03
CA ILE A 533 0.99 -2.12 -14.42
C ILE A 533 1.22 -2.76 -15.80
N HIS A 534 1.67 -1.98 -16.76
CA HIS A 534 1.86 -2.49 -18.12
C HIS A 534 3.09 -3.40 -18.24
N SER A 535 4.14 -3.18 -17.45
CA SER A 535 5.27 -4.11 -17.33
C SER A 535 4.82 -5.45 -16.73
N LEU A 536 3.99 -5.42 -15.67
CA LEU A 536 3.40 -6.64 -15.09
C LEU A 536 2.56 -7.40 -16.11
N ARG A 537 1.75 -6.69 -16.90
CA ARG A 537 0.92 -7.30 -17.93
C ARG A 537 1.75 -8.05 -18.97
N LEU A 538 2.84 -7.44 -19.47
CA LEU A 538 3.74 -8.11 -20.42
C LEU A 538 4.37 -9.39 -19.82
N GLN A 539 4.64 -9.39 -18.51
CA GLN A 539 5.15 -10.59 -17.83
C GLN A 539 4.07 -11.67 -17.69
N TYR A 540 2.86 -11.31 -17.27
CA TYR A 540 1.83 -12.27 -16.89
C TYR A 540 1.05 -12.82 -18.09
N ILE A 541 0.80 -12.01 -19.12
CA ILE A 541 -0.02 -12.42 -20.25
C ILE A 541 0.87 -12.93 -21.39
N GLU A 542 1.87 -12.16 -21.81
CA GLU A 542 2.64 -12.49 -23.01
C GLU A 542 3.78 -13.49 -22.70
N PHE A 543 4.49 -13.33 -21.56
CA PHE A 543 5.64 -14.17 -21.23
C PHE A 543 5.26 -15.47 -20.52
N PHE A 544 4.43 -15.42 -19.47
CA PHE A 544 4.05 -16.62 -18.71
C PHE A 544 3.22 -17.59 -19.54
N ASN A 545 2.41 -17.09 -20.44
CA ASN A 545 1.59 -17.94 -21.34
C ASN A 545 2.43 -18.95 -22.15
N ARG A 546 3.75 -18.79 -22.22
CA ARG A 546 4.65 -19.67 -22.97
C ARG A 546 5.06 -20.92 -22.20
N PHE A 547 5.15 -20.86 -20.87
CA PHE A 547 5.69 -21.98 -20.08
C PHE A 547 5.09 -22.12 -18.68
N TYR A 548 4.37 -21.12 -18.16
CA TYR A 548 3.96 -21.05 -16.79
C TYR A 548 2.47 -21.35 -16.62
N GLU A 549 2.13 -22.34 -15.81
CA GLU A 549 0.74 -22.69 -15.48
C GLU A 549 0.36 -22.14 -14.08
N GLY A 550 1.26 -22.24 -13.12
CA GLY A 550 1.03 -21.81 -11.75
C GLY A 550 0.05 -22.70 -10.97
N GLY A 551 -0.38 -22.23 -9.80
CA GLY A 551 -1.34 -22.96 -8.94
C GLY A 551 -0.67 -23.97 -8.01
N GLY A 552 0.65 -23.89 -7.81
CA GLY A 552 1.39 -24.65 -6.81
C GLY A 552 1.12 -24.16 -5.38
N ARG A 553 1.42 -24.99 -4.40
CA ARG A 553 1.37 -24.63 -2.97
C ARG A 553 2.75 -24.17 -2.52
N LYS A 554 2.83 -23.01 -1.86
CA LYS A 554 4.10 -22.53 -1.31
C LYS A 554 4.55 -23.39 -0.14
N PHE A 555 5.82 -23.80 -0.14
CA PHE A 555 6.40 -24.50 1.00
C PHE A 555 6.54 -23.53 2.19
N THR A 556 5.78 -23.77 3.23
CA THR A 556 5.86 -23.03 4.49
C THR A 556 6.31 -24.01 5.58
N PRO A 557 7.60 -24.00 5.94
CA PRO A 557 8.09 -24.90 6.99
C PRO A 557 7.41 -24.55 8.32
N PHE A 558 7.07 -25.59 9.08
CA PHE A 558 6.65 -25.40 10.44
C PHE A 558 7.83 -24.88 11.25
N LYS A 559 7.72 -23.63 11.70
CA LYS A 559 8.74 -22.99 12.54
C LYS A 559 8.08 -22.18 13.63
N ILE A 560 8.74 -22.13 14.76
CA ILE A 560 8.39 -21.24 15.85
C ILE A 560 8.77 -19.82 15.47
N ASN A 561 7.78 -18.96 15.24
CA ASN A 561 8.01 -17.54 14.99
C ASN A 561 7.97 -16.79 16.32
N ARG A 562 9.13 -16.45 16.85
CA ARG A 562 9.28 -15.58 18.03
C ARG A 562 9.50 -14.15 17.59
N LYS A 563 8.65 -13.24 18.06
CA LYS A 563 8.72 -11.81 17.75
C LYS A 563 9.27 -11.01 18.93
N TYR A 564 8.86 -11.38 20.13
CA TYR A 564 9.17 -10.66 21.38
C TYR A 564 10.19 -11.41 22.24
N THR A 565 10.31 -12.74 22.09
CA THR A 565 11.25 -13.56 22.86
C THR A 565 12.37 -14.10 21.97
N LYS A 566 13.56 -14.32 22.56
CA LYS A 566 14.67 -15.04 21.93
C LYS A 566 14.89 -16.35 22.67
N THR A 567 15.11 -17.43 21.92
CA THR A 567 15.57 -18.69 22.53
C THR A 567 16.98 -18.45 23.09
N ALA A 568 17.21 -18.71 24.36
CA ALA A 568 18.57 -18.84 24.85
C ALA A 568 19.18 -20.03 24.12
N THR A 569 20.09 -19.78 23.21
CA THR A 569 20.84 -20.82 22.51
C THR A 569 21.65 -21.56 23.57
N LYS A 570 21.16 -22.72 24.03
CA LYS A 570 22.05 -23.69 24.63
C LYS A 570 22.92 -24.20 23.46
N THR A 571 24.14 -23.74 23.41
CA THR A 571 25.22 -24.49 22.74
C THR A 571 25.17 -25.88 23.34
N ILE A 572 24.69 -26.83 22.55
CA ILE A 572 24.89 -28.24 22.84
C ILE A 572 26.36 -28.47 22.46
N GLU A 573 27.23 -28.42 23.47
CA GLU A 573 28.57 -28.97 23.40
C GLU A 573 28.51 -30.51 23.23
#